data_07ab92f4d8e9b88d8ea8eb3ba8f62a08
#
_entry.id   07ab92f4d8e9b88d8ea8eb3ba8f62a08
#
_cell.length_a   1.000
_cell.length_b   1.000
_cell.length_c   1.000
_cell.angle_alpha   90.00
_cell.angle_beta   90.00
_cell.angle_gamma   90.00
#
_symmetry.space_group_name_H-M   'P 1'
#
loop_
_entity.id
_entity.type
_entity.pdbx_description
1 polymer ?
#
loop_
_entity_poly.entity_id
_entity_poly.type
_entity_poly.pdbx_seq_one_letter_code
_entity_poly.pdbx_strand_id
1 'polypeptide(L)'
;MIKEFQRRWSAIGFVPIAKKEEIQQRYKAVLDEMFGTLRGSERDRSMNRFKATVSAMKSAGDRRLHTERDRLYNRVRQLEQDIALLENNIGFFSKSKNAESMIAGVKDKIEKSKQEMRDTIEKIKLIDKENEA
;
A
#
# COMPACT_ATOMS: atom_id res chain seq x y z
N MET A 1 2.22 -25.16 3.30
CA MET A 1 3.60 -24.70 3.55
C MET A 1 3.75 -23.94 4.86
N ILE A 2 3.04 -22.85 5.07
CA ILE A 2 3.11 -22.07 6.33
C ILE A 2 2.63 -22.87 7.54
N LYS A 3 1.53 -23.61 7.42
CA LYS A 3 0.98 -24.44 8.50
C LYS A 3 1.94 -25.56 8.91
N GLU A 4 2.62 -26.17 7.95
CA GLU A 4 3.61 -27.22 8.21
C GLU A 4 4.85 -26.64 8.90
N PHE A 5 5.29 -25.46 8.49
CA PHE A 5 6.40 -24.76 9.12
C PHE A 5 6.07 -24.40 10.58
N GLN A 6 4.88 -23.89 10.86
CA GLN A 6 4.42 -23.58 12.22
C GLN A 6 4.34 -24.82 13.10
N ARG A 7 3.88 -25.96 12.55
CA ARG A 7 3.83 -27.22 13.27
C ARG A 7 5.22 -27.71 13.64
N ARG A 8 6.18 -27.65 12.72
CA ARG A 8 7.58 -28.01 12.99
C ARG A 8 8.20 -27.11 14.03
N TRP A 9 7.92 -25.82 13.97
CA TRP A 9 8.37 -24.84 14.95
C TRP A 9 7.89 -25.20 16.35
N SER A 10 6.60 -25.51 16.49
CA SER A 10 6.02 -25.92 17.78
C SER A 10 6.58 -27.23 18.33
N ALA A 11 7.00 -28.13 17.44
CA ALA A 11 7.55 -29.44 17.81
C ALA A 11 9.02 -29.38 18.26
N ILE A 12 9.75 -28.30 17.98
CA ILE A 12 11.19 -28.18 18.34
C ILE A 12 11.40 -28.12 19.85
N GLY A 13 10.41 -27.70 20.65
CA GLY A 13 10.48 -27.72 22.09
C GLY A 13 11.39 -26.65 22.67
N PHE A 14 12.09 -26.97 23.77
CA PHE A 14 12.93 -26.06 24.52
C PHE A 14 14.18 -25.63 23.74
N VAL A 15 14.39 -24.35 23.56
CA VAL A 15 15.58 -23.76 22.92
C VAL A 15 16.21 -22.74 23.87
N PRO A 16 17.56 -22.67 23.99
CA PRO A 16 18.22 -21.65 24.80
C PRO A 16 17.78 -20.23 24.43
N ILE A 17 17.63 -19.38 25.44
CA ILE A 17 17.06 -18.03 25.28
C ILE A 17 17.77 -17.23 24.18
N ALA A 18 19.10 -17.27 24.09
CA ALA A 18 19.87 -16.55 23.10
C ALA A 18 19.59 -17.01 21.66
N LYS A 19 19.42 -18.32 21.47
CA LYS A 19 19.05 -18.90 20.16
C LYS A 19 17.58 -18.69 19.83
N LYS A 20 16.72 -18.61 20.85
CA LYS A 20 15.29 -18.37 20.68
C LYS A 20 14.99 -17.03 20.01
N GLU A 21 15.67 -15.98 20.44
CA GLU A 21 15.52 -14.65 19.82
C GLU A 21 15.99 -14.63 18.37
N GLU A 22 17.15 -15.22 18.08
CA GLU A 22 17.68 -15.32 16.72
C GLU A 22 16.73 -16.08 15.80
N ILE A 23 16.20 -17.21 16.25
CA ILE A 23 15.24 -18.02 15.47
C ILE A 23 13.92 -17.26 15.26
N GLN A 24 13.42 -16.55 16.28
CA GLN A 24 12.21 -15.74 16.16
C GLN A 24 12.39 -14.59 15.17
N GLN A 25 13.55 -13.93 15.15
CA GLN A 25 13.86 -12.88 14.19
C GLN A 25 13.89 -13.42 12.76
N ARG A 26 14.50 -14.58 12.54
CA ARG A 26 14.51 -15.23 11.22
C ARG A 26 13.12 -15.63 10.76
N TYR A 27 12.30 -16.16 11.67
CA TYR A 27 10.92 -16.51 11.39
C TYR A 27 10.10 -15.30 10.95
N LYS A 28 10.23 -14.20 11.70
CA LYS A 28 9.55 -12.94 11.39
C LYS A 28 10.00 -12.38 10.03
N ALA A 29 11.29 -12.41 9.74
CA ALA A 29 11.84 -11.92 8.48
C ALA A 29 11.29 -12.70 7.28
N VAL A 30 11.20 -14.04 7.40
CA VAL A 30 10.63 -14.91 6.35
C VAL A 30 9.15 -14.59 6.13
N LEU A 31 8.38 -14.44 7.20
CA LEU A 31 6.96 -14.08 7.10
C LEU A 31 6.77 -12.71 6.45
N ASP A 32 7.55 -11.72 6.84
CA ASP A 32 7.47 -10.36 6.28
C ASP A 32 7.79 -10.36 4.79
N GLU A 33 8.78 -11.14 4.36
CA GLU A 33 9.12 -11.30 2.94
C GLU A 33 7.99 -11.96 2.16
N MET A 34 7.39 -13.04 2.68
CA MET A 34 6.27 -13.73 2.05
C MET A 34 5.04 -12.82 1.91
N PHE A 35 4.68 -12.08 2.95
CA PHE A 35 3.57 -11.13 2.91
C PHE A 35 3.85 -9.95 1.98
N GLY A 36 5.09 -9.49 1.90
CA GLY A 36 5.50 -8.46 0.96
C GLY A 36 5.31 -8.90 -0.50
N THR A 37 5.69 -10.13 -0.82
CA THR A 37 5.49 -10.71 -2.15
C THR A 37 4.01 -10.85 -2.51
N LEU A 38 3.18 -11.30 -1.56
CA LEU A 38 1.73 -11.42 -1.76
C LEU A 38 1.08 -10.05 -2.02
N ARG A 39 1.46 -9.02 -1.27
CA ARG A 39 0.97 -7.66 -1.46
C ARG A 39 1.32 -7.10 -2.84
N GLY A 40 2.54 -7.33 -3.31
CA GLY A 40 2.96 -6.94 -4.65
C GLY A 40 2.13 -7.63 -5.73
N SER A 41 1.85 -8.92 -5.57
CA SER A 41 1.02 -9.68 -6.48
C SER A 41 -0.44 -9.18 -6.53
N GLU A 42 -1.01 -8.80 -5.37
CA GLU A 42 -2.35 -8.22 -5.31
C GLU A 42 -2.43 -6.87 -6.03
N ARG A 43 -1.41 -6.03 -5.88
CA ARG A 43 -1.32 -4.74 -6.58
C ARG A 43 -1.29 -4.95 -8.09
N ASP A 44 -0.48 -5.87 -8.58
CA ASP A 44 -0.40 -6.19 -10.01
C ASP A 44 -1.73 -6.70 -10.55
N ARG A 45 -2.42 -7.56 -9.81
CA ARG A 45 -3.75 -8.05 -10.17
C ARG A 45 -4.78 -6.92 -10.22
N SER A 46 -4.74 -6.02 -9.24
CA SER A 46 -5.63 -4.87 -9.19
C SER A 46 -5.40 -3.94 -10.39
N MET A 47 -4.15 -3.68 -10.73
CA MET A 47 -3.79 -2.85 -11.88
C MET A 47 -4.20 -3.50 -13.21
N ASN A 48 -4.02 -4.80 -13.35
CA ASN A 48 -4.45 -5.55 -14.54
C ASN A 48 -5.97 -5.54 -14.70
N ARG A 49 -6.72 -5.69 -13.61
CA ARG A 49 -8.18 -5.57 -13.62
C ARG A 49 -8.61 -4.16 -14.04
N PHE A 50 -7.92 -3.15 -13.57
CA PHE A 50 -8.19 -1.77 -13.96
C PHE A 50 -7.93 -1.54 -15.45
N LYS A 51 -6.85 -2.06 -16.01
CA LYS A 51 -6.56 -2.00 -17.45
C LYS A 51 -7.68 -2.62 -18.28
N ALA A 52 -8.17 -3.79 -17.87
CA ALA A 52 -9.29 -4.47 -18.53
C ALA A 52 -10.57 -3.62 -18.45
N THR A 53 -10.85 -3.00 -17.32
CA THR A 53 -11.99 -2.12 -17.12
C THR A 53 -11.90 -0.88 -18.02
N VAL A 54 -10.73 -0.26 -18.15
CA VAL A 54 -10.50 0.89 -19.02
C VAL A 54 -10.74 0.52 -20.48
N SER A 55 -10.25 -0.62 -20.94
CA SER A 55 -10.48 -1.11 -22.29
C SER A 55 -11.97 -1.35 -22.57
N ALA A 56 -12.70 -1.90 -21.61
CA ALA A 56 -14.14 -2.09 -21.71
C ALA A 56 -14.91 -0.75 -21.75
N MET A 57 -14.48 0.24 -20.96
CA MET A 57 -15.06 1.58 -20.96
C MET A 57 -14.84 2.30 -22.29
N LYS A 58 -13.67 2.13 -22.90
CA LYS A 58 -13.37 2.68 -24.22
C LYS A 58 -14.32 2.11 -25.28
N SER A 59 -14.59 0.83 -25.22
CA SER A 59 -15.54 0.18 -26.12
C SER A 59 -16.98 0.67 -25.94
N ALA A 60 -17.33 1.13 -24.72
CA ALA A 60 -18.67 1.63 -24.39
C ALA A 60 -18.87 3.12 -24.68
N GLY A 61 -17.79 3.87 -24.98
CA GLY A 61 -17.81 5.29 -25.34
C GLY A 61 -16.90 6.15 -24.45
N ASP A 62 -16.39 7.24 -25.03
CA ASP A 62 -15.43 8.15 -24.39
C ASP A 62 -15.95 8.85 -23.13
N ARG A 63 -17.25 9.00 -23.01
CA ARG A 63 -17.89 9.68 -21.88
C ARG A 63 -17.59 9.03 -20.54
N ARG A 64 -17.55 7.70 -20.48
CA ARG A 64 -17.24 6.96 -19.26
C ARG A 64 -15.78 7.12 -18.86
N LEU A 65 -14.88 7.14 -19.83
CA LEU A 65 -13.45 7.36 -19.57
C LEU A 65 -13.21 8.77 -18.99
N HIS A 66 -13.85 9.79 -19.53
CA HIS A 66 -13.76 11.15 -19.00
C HIS A 66 -14.28 11.25 -17.56
N THR A 67 -15.41 10.63 -17.27
CA THR A 67 -15.99 10.60 -15.93
C THR A 67 -15.06 9.90 -14.95
N GLU A 68 -14.49 8.77 -15.33
CA GLU A 68 -13.54 8.02 -14.49
C GLU A 68 -12.27 8.82 -14.27
N ARG A 69 -11.76 9.47 -15.30
CA ARG A 69 -10.58 10.34 -15.21
C ARG A 69 -10.81 11.48 -14.23
N ASP A 70 -11.97 12.15 -14.32
CA ASP A 70 -12.34 13.24 -13.40
C ASP A 70 -12.44 12.75 -11.95
N ARG A 71 -13.02 11.57 -11.74
CA ARG A 71 -13.10 10.95 -10.42
C ARG A 71 -11.72 10.69 -9.83
N LEU A 72 -10.80 10.19 -10.63
CA LEU A 72 -9.41 9.92 -10.21
C LEU A 72 -8.65 11.21 -9.92
N TYR A 73 -8.84 12.25 -10.74
CA TYR A 73 -8.26 13.57 -10.46
C TYR A 73 -8.74 14.17 -9.15
N ASN A 74 -10.04 14.07 -8.89
CA ASN A 74 -10.61 14.54 -7.62
C ASN A 74 -10.03 13.76 -6.43
N ARG A 75 -9.80 12.46 -6.61
CA ARG A 75 -9.16 11.63 -5.59
C ARG A 75 -7.71 12.08 -5.32
N VAL A 76 -6.94 12.36 -6.36
CA VAL A 76 -5.59 12.88 -6.22
C VAL A 76 -5.57 14.20 -5.45
N ARG A 77 -6.47 15.13 -5.78
CA ARG A 77 -6.58 16.40 -5.05
C ARG A 77 -6.91 16.20 -3.58
N GLN A 78 -7.83 15.29 -3.29
CA GLN A 78 -8.19 14.97 -1.91
C GLN A 78 -7.00 14.38 -1.15
N LEU A 79 -6.26 13.47 -1.77
CA LEU A 79 -5.05 12.89 -1.18
C LEU A 79 -3.97 13.94 -0.93
N GLU A 80 -3.78 14.87 -1.86
CA GLU A 80 -2.85 16.00 -1.67
C GLU A 80 -3.22 16.85 -0.44
N GLN A 81 -4.50 17.16 -0.28
CA GLN A 81 -5.00 17.91 0.86
C GLN A 81 -4.83 17.12 2.17
N ASP A 82 -5.13 15.83 2.16
CA ASP A 82 -4.97 14.97 3.32
C ASP A 82 -3.51 14.85 3.74
N ILE A 83 -2.59 14.72 2.79
CA ILE A 83 -1.15 14.68 3.05
C ILE A 83 -0.68 16.01 3.66
N ALA A 84 -1.11 17.14 3.12
CA ALA A 84 -0.76 18.45 3.64
C ALA A 84 -1.25 18.63 5.09
N LEU A 85 -2.46 18.19 5.40
CA LEU A 85 -3.02 18.20 6.76
C LEU A 85 -2.20 17.33 7.71
N LEU A 86 -1.84 16.13 7.28
CA LEU A 86 -1.04 15.20 8.09
C LEU A 86 0.37 15.76 8.34
N GLU A 87 0.98 16.38 7.35
CA GLU A 87 2.29 17.04 7.49
C GLU A 87 2.22 18.23 8.47
N ASN A 88 1.16 19.02 8.41
CA ASN A 88 0.92 20.09 9.37
C ASN A 88 0.75 19.54 10.80
N ASN A 89 0.05 18.42 10.95
CA ASN A 89 -0.14 17.76 12.25
C ASN A 89 1.18 17.31 12.85
N ILE A 90 2.13 16.84 12.05
CA ILE A 90 3.48 16.49 12.52
C ILE A 90 4.15 17.70 13.15
N GLY A 91 4.02 18.88 12.52
CA GLY A 91 4.58 20.12 13.07
C GLY A 91 4.03 20.47 14.45
N PHE A 92 2.74 20.22 14.69
CA PHE A 92 2.12 20.42 16.00
C PHE A 92 2.59 19.40 17.04
N PHE A 93 2.70 18.13 16.67
CA PHE A 93 3.05 17.06 17.60
C PHE A 93 4.53 17.07 17.99
N SER A 94 5.41 17.66 17.20
CA SER A 94 6.85 17.68 17.46
C SER A 94 7.23 18.38 18.78
N LYS A 95 6.33 19.14 19.38
CA LYS A 95 6.53 19.89 20.64
C LYS A 95 6.01 19.18 21.87
N SER A 96 5.35 18.02 21.75
CA SER A 96 4.75 17.32 22.89
C SER A 96 5.60 16.14 23.39
N LYS A 97 5.46 15.81 24.67
CA LYS A 97 6.00 14.56 25.22
C LYS A 97 5.24 13.39 24.60
N ASN A 98 5.86 12.30 24.28
CA ASN A 98 5.27 11.14 23.56
C ASN A 98 4.99 11.39 22.06
N ALA A 99 5.62 12.42 21.48
CA ALA A 99 5.44 12.76 20.07
C ALA A 99 5.92 11.66 19.12
N GLU A 100 6.96 10.91 19.50
CA GLU A 100 7.60 9.94 18.59
C GLU A 100 6.66 8.86 18.06
N SER A 101 5.84 8.23 18.90
CA SER A 101 4.91 7.19 18.46
C SER A 101 3.75 7.78 17.65
N MET A 102 3.27 8.96 18.00
CA MET A 102 2.23 9.66 17.26
C MET A 102 2.74 10.10 15.88
N ILE A 103 3.95 10.64 15.82
CA ILE A 103 4.60 11.04 14.56
C ILE A 103 4.83 9.83 13.66
N ALA A 104 5.29 8.71 14.22
CA ALA A 104 5.48 7.47 13.44
C ALA A 104 4.17 6.98 12.81
N GLY A 105 3.06 7.02 13.55
CA GLY A 105 1.75 6.68 13.04
C GLY A 105 1.27 7.61 11.92
N VAL A 106 1.50 8.91 12.08
CA VAL A 106 1.16 9.91 11.07
C VAL A 106 2.02 9.75 9.81
N LYS A 107 3.33 9.52 9.98
CA LYS A 107 4.23 9.25 8.85
C LYS A 107 3.82 8.03 8.06
N ASP A 108 3.37 6.97 8.73
CA ASP A 108 2.86 5.77 8.08
C ASP A 108 1.62 6.07 7.23
N LYS A 109 0.69 6.86 7.76
CA LYS A 109 -0.49 7.32 7.01
C LYS A 109 -0.12 8.17 5.80
N ILE A 110 0.86 9.05 5.95
CA ILE A 110 1.39 9.87 4.84
C ILE A 110 1.95 8.98 3.74
N GLU A 111 2.75 7.97 4.09
CA GLU A 111 3.31 7.05 3.11
C GLU A 111 2.24 6.25 2.37
N LYS A 112 1.22 5.78 3.08
CA LYS A 112 0.08 5.09 2.47
C LYS A 112 -0.69 5.99 1.52
N SER A 113 -0.93 7.23 1.91
CA SER A 113 -1.61 8.23 1.07
C SER A 113 -0.79 8.60 -0.15
N LYS A 114 0.53 8.74 -0.02
CA LYS A 114 1.45 8.98 -1.15
C LYS A 114 1.46 7.80 -2.11
N GLN A 115 1.43 6.58 -1.59
CA GLN A 115 1.38 5.39 -2.43
C GLN A 115 0.05 5.30 -3.20
N GLU A 116 -1.06 5.56 -2.54
CA GLU A 116 -2.38 5.62 -3.20
C GLU A 116 -2.40 6.71 -4.28
N MET A 117 -1.80 7.86 -3.99
CA MET A 117 -1.70 8.96 -4.96
C MET A 117 -0.88 8.55 -6.20
N ARG A 118 0.26 7.88 -6.02
CA ARG A 118 1.06 7.36 -7.13
C ARG A 118 0.29 6.35 -7.96
N ASP A 119 -0.41 5.43 -7.31
CA ASP A 119 -1.22 4.41 -7.98
C ASP A 119 -2.37 5.06 -8.77
N THR A 120 -3.00 6.08 -8.21
CA THR A 120 -4.08 6.83 -8.85
C THR A 120 -3.58 7.60 -10.07
N ILE A 121 -2.41 8.23 -9.96
CA ILE A 121 -1.77 8.93 -11.09
C ILE A 121 -1.42 7.95 -12.22
N GLU A 122 -0.94 6.76 -11.89
CA GLU A 122 -0.72 5.71 -12.90
C GLU A 122 -2.00 5.32 -13.62
N LYS A 123 -3.10 5.20 -12.90
CA LYS A 123 -4.42 4.92 -13.48
C LYS A 123 -4.84 6.03 -14.45
N ILE A 124 -4.63 7.29 -14.08
CA ILE A 124 -4.90 8.44 -14.96
C ILE A 124 -4.06 8.34 -16.24
N LYS A 125 -2.78 8.03 -16.12
CA LYS A 125 -1.89 7.85 -17.27
C LYS A 125 -2.36 6.73 -18.19
N LEU A 126 -2.88 5.64 -17.64
CA LEU A 126 -3.45 4.55 -18.43
C LEU A 126 -4.69 5.00 -19.22
N ILE A 127 -5.55 5.79 -18.60
CA ILE A 127 -6.73 6.36 -19.29
C ILE A 127 -6.29 7.31 -20.40
N ASP A 128 -5.33 8.19 -20.15
CA ASP A 128 -4.81 9.12 -21.14
C ASP A 128 -4.18 8.39 -22.33
N LYS A 129 -3.45 7.30 -22.07
CA LYS A 129 -2.86 6.45 -23.10
C LYS A 129 -3.94 5.80 -23.99
N GLU A 130 -5.02 5.32 -23.40
CA GLU A 130 -6.16 4.75 -24.14
C GLU A 130 -6.87 5.82 -24.97
N ASN A 131 -6.99 7.05 -24.47
CA ASN A 131 -7.61 8.16 -25.21
C ASN A 131 -6.78 8.60 -26.43
N GLU A 132 -5.45 8.45 -26.37
CA GLU A 132 -4.54 8.76 -27.49
C GLU A 132 -4.54 7.68 -28.58
N ALA A 133 -4.91 6.47 -28.24
CA ALA A 133 -5.03 5.36 -29.18
C ALA A 133 -6.40 5.40 -29.87
#